data_1018f7f801c7a5db682a988ca78471b1
#
_entry.id   1018f7f801c7a5db682a988ca78471b1
#
_cell.length_a   1.000
_cell.length_b   1.000
_cell.length_c   1.000
_cell.angle_alpha   90.00
_cell.angle_beta   90.00
_cell.angle_gamma   90.00
#
_symmetry.space_group_name_H-M   'P 1'
#
loop_
_entity.id
_entity.type
_entity.pdbx_description
1 polymer ?
#
loop_
_entity_poly.entity_id
_entity_poly.type
_entity_poly.pdbx_seq_one_letter_code
_entity_poly.pdbx_strand_id
1 'polypeptide(L)'
;GLGDVYKRQAPYCIDGWRLDVAADLGHTPEYNHKFWKGFREAVKRENPEAIILAEHYGDPSAWLDGTQWDTVMNYDAFMEPISWFLTGMEKHSDARRSDLRGNAAAFFGSMTDYGARFTTPSALVAMNELSNHDHSRFLTRTNHVVGRTAFTGPQAANYGVNLAVMRQAVLMQMTWVGAPTIYYGDEAGVCGWTDPDNRRSYPWGKEDHELIRFHKEMIRIHKDYEVFSTGSLLYLHAENN
;
A
#
# COMPACT_ATOMS: atom_id res chain seq x y z
N GLY A 1 12.27 -24.77 -3.63
CA GLY A 1 12.61 -25.49 -4.87
C GLY A 1 13.84 -24.92 -5.55
N LEU A 2 14.35 -25.58 -6.61
CA LEU A 2 15.56 -25.15 -7.34
C LEU A 2 15.47 -23.68 -7.83
N GLY A 3 14.28 -23.18 -8.19
CA GLY A 3 14.07 -21.80 -8.59
C GLY A 3 14.40 -20.77 -7.49
N ASP A 4 14.27 -21.14 -6.23
CA ASP A 4 14.57 -20.24 -5.11
C ASP A 4 16.06 -20.12 -4.86
N VAL A 5 16.84 -21.15 -5.16
CA VAL A 5 18.29 -21.13 -5.05
C VAL A 5 18.89 -20.18 -6.08
N TYR A 6 18.40 -20.20 -7.34
CA TYR A 6 18.89 -19.32 -8.40
C TYR A 6 18.61 -17.84 -8.12
N LYS A 7 17.48 -17.51 -7.50
CA LYS A 7 17.12 -16.12 -7.16
C LYS A 7 18.02 -15.49 -6.10
N ARG A 8 18.72 -16.32 -5.31
CA ARG A 8 19.63 -15.86 -4.23
C ARG A 8 21.05 -15.63 -4.69
N GLN A 9 21.42 -16.11 -5.89
CA GLN A 9 22.79 -16.04 -6.42
C GLN A 9 22.89 -14.99 -7.53
N ALA A 10 24.10 -14.41 -7.67
CA ALA A 10 24.39 -13.56 -8.82
C ALA A 10 24.07 -14.30 -10.14
N PRO A 11 23.49 -13.62 -11.13
CA PRO A 11 23.22 -12.18 -11.21
C PRO A 11 21.87 -11.74 -10.61
N TYR A 12 21.07 -12.65 -10.06
CA TYR A 12 19.67 -12.37 -9.69
C TYR A 12 19.52 -11.69 -8.32
N CYS A 13 20.40 -11.93 -7.37
CA CYS A 13 20.55 -11.30 -6.03
C CYS A 13 19.35 -10.44 -5.62
N ILE A 14 18.22 -11.07 -5.27
CA ILE A 14 17.00 -10.34 -4.90
C ILE A 14 17.18 -9.56 -3.61
N ASP A 15 16.57 -8.36 -3.53
CA ASP A 15 16.71 -7.46 -2.39
C ASP A 15 15.69 -7.74 -1.27
N GLY A 16 14.76 -8.67 -1.48
CA GLY A 16 13.76 -9.01 -0.46
C GLY A 16 12.64 -9.90 -0.96
N TRP A 17 11.65 -10.10 -0.09
CA TRP A 17 10.49 -10.94 -0.31
C TRP A 17 9.20 -10.23 0.06
N ARG A 18 8.21 -10.29 -0.82
CA ARG A 18 6.80 -10.09 -0.47
C ARG A 18 6.16 -11.45 -0.26
N LEU A 19 5.59 -11.67 0.89
CA LEU A 19 5.06 -12.96 1.33
C LEU A 19 3.54 -12.94 1.20
N ASP A 20 3.00 -13.84 0.39
CA ASP A 20 1.58 -13.97 0.15
C ASP A 20 0.88 -14.65 1.33
N VAL A 21 -0.25 -14.08 1.78
CA VAL A 21 -1.11 -14.62 2.85
C VAL A 21 -0.31 -15.13 4.07
N ALA A 22 0.68 -14.36 4.50
CA ALA A 22 1.75 -14.84 5.38
C ALA A 22 1.26 -15.29 6.76
N ALA A 23 0.20 -14.64 7.31
CA ALA A 23 -0.35 -14.99 8.62
C ALA A 23 -1.05 -16.36 8.63
N ASP A 24 -1.56 -16.81 7.48
CA ASP A 24 -2.35 -18.04 7.36
C ASP A 24 -1.50 -19.26 7.03
N LEU A 25 -0.17 -19.09 6.90
CA LEU A 25 0.72 -20.20 6.61
C LEU A 25 0.74 -21.22 7.75
N GLY A 26 0.46 -22.47 7.41
CA GLY A 26 0.46 -23.57 8.36
C GLY A 26 -0.90 -23.80 9.03
N HIS A 27 -0.93 -24.70 10.00
CA HIS A 27 -2.17 -25.16 10.64
C HIS A 27 -2.34 -24.63 12.07
N THR A 28 -1.27 -24.09 12.67
CA THR A 28 -1.31 -23.51 14.01
C THR A 28 -0.47 -22.23 14.10
N PRO A 29 -0.80 -21.31 15.02
CA PRO A 29 0.01 -20.11 15.24
C PRO A 29 1.46 -20.44 15.59
N GLU A 30 1.73 -21.46 16.40
CA GLU A 30 3.07 -21.87 16.80
C GLU A 30 3.91 -22.31 15.58
N TYR A 31 3.30 -23.07 14.65
CA TYR A 31 3.97 -23.46 13.42
C TYR A 31 4.27 -22.23 12.54
N ASN A 32 3.30 -21.32 12.38
CA ASN A 32 3.44 -20.10 11.61
C ASN A 32 4.64 -19.27 12.13
N HIS A 33 4.65 -18.94 13.40
CA HIS A 33 5.74 -18.15 14.00
C HIS A 33 7.10 -18.86 13.92
N LYS A 34 7.16 -20.17 14.12
CA LYS A 34 8.39 -20.95 13.97
C LYS A 34 8.90 -20.92 12.55
N PHE A 35 8.00 -21.05 11.56
CA PHE A 35 8.36 -20.99 10.14
C PHE A 35 8.96 -19.63 9.78
N TRP A 36 8.32 -18.53 10.16
CA TRP A 36 8.77 -17.19 9.81
C TRP A 36 10.08 -16.81 10.47
N LYS A 37 10.34 -17.28 11.70
CA LYS A 37 11.65 -17.14 12.36
C LYS A 37 12.74 -17.84 11.56
N GLY A 38 12.54 -19.09 11.19
CA GLY A 38 13.52 -19.82 10.38
C GLY A 38 13.68 -19.23 8.96
N PHE A 39 12.59 -18.72 8.36
CA PHE A 39 12.66 -18.02 7.08
C PHE A 39 13.53 -16.75 7.19
N ARG A 40 13.28 -15.92 8.21
CA ARG A 40 14.09 -14.72 8.46
C ARG A 40 15.55 -15.06 8.65
N GLU A 41 15.88 -16.04 9.51
CA GLU A 41 17.25 -16.48 9.74
C GLU A 41 17.95 -16.88 8.45
N ALA A 42 17.25 -17.60 7.57
CA ALA A 42 17.79 -18.01 6.27
C ALA A 42 18.02 -16.82 5.34
N VAL A 43 17.05 -15.89 5.24
CA VAL A 43 17.16 -14.71 4.38
C VAL A 43 18.26 -13.78 4.86
N LYS A 44 18.26 -13.44 6.15
CA LYS A 44 19.21 -12.46 6.71
C LYS A 44 20.64 -13.00 6.79
N ARG A 45 20.84 -14.32 6.82
CA ARG A 45 22.16 -14.95 6.69
C ARG A 45 22.76 -14.75 5.29
N GLU A 46 21.94 -14.82 4.23
CA GLU A 46 22.38 -14.64 2.85
C GLU A 46 22.52 -13.16 2.47
N ASN A 47 21.59 -12.33 2.92
CA ASN A 47 21.61 -10.89 2.72
C ASN A 47 20.96 -10.18 3.92
N PRO A 48 21.75 -9.62 4.84
CA PRO A 48 21.23 -8.91 6.02
C PRO A 48 20.30 -7.73 5.68
N GLU A 49 20.52 -7.10 4.52
CA GLU A 49 19.74 -5.94 4.07
C GLU A 49 18.45 -6.33 3.33
N ALA A 50 18.25 -7.61 2.99
CA ALA A 50 17.03 -8.04 2.29
C ALA A 50 15.79 -7.80 3.13
N ILE A 51 14.79 -7.14 2.56
CA ILE A 51 13.53 -6.87 3.24
C ILE A 51 12.61 -8.09 3.25
N ILE A 52 11.90 -8.30 4.35
CA ILE A 52 10.85 -9.32 4.49
C ILE A 52 9.54 -8.58 4.76
N LEU A 53 8.71 -8.46 3.73
CA LEU A 53 7.46 -7.74 3.73
C LEU A 53 6.30 -8.74 3.57
N ALA A 54 5.35 -8.74 4.50
CA ALA A 54 4.22 -9.65 4.47
C ALA A 54 2.93 -8.99 3.97
N GLU A 55 2.12 -9.75 3.25
CA GLU A 55 0.72 -9.43 3.10
C GLU A 55 -0.02 -9.87 4.37
N HIS A 56 -0.64 -8.91 5.02
CA HIS A 56 -1.44 -9.14 6.23
C HIS A 56 -2.44 -8.02 6.44
N TYR A 57 -3.67 -8.38 6.80
CA TYR A 57 -4.73 -7.48 7.24
C TYR A 57 -4.82 -7.53 8.77
N GLY A 58 -5.15 -6.40 9.40
CA GLY A 58 -5.32 -6.33 10.84
C GLY A 58 -4.02 -6.05 11.59
N ASP A 59 -3.86 -6.64 12.76
CA ASP A 59 -2.76 -6.37 13.68
C ASP A 59 -1.50 -7.20 13.37
N PRO A 60 -0.42 -6.59 12.85
CA PRO A 60 0.81 -7.31 12.53
C PRO A 60 1.78 -7.45 13.71
N SER A 61 1.46 -6.88 14.89
CA SER A 61 2.41 -6.73 16.01
C SER A 61 3.05 -8.03 16.47
N ALA A 62 2.31 -9.15 16.37
CA ALA A 62 2.81 -10.48 16.74
C ALA A 62 3.99 -10.97 15.87
N TRP A 63 4.17 -10.42 14.68
CA TRP A 63 5.24 -10.79 13.74
C TRP A 63 6.31 -9.71 13.58
N LEU A 64 6.05 -8.48 14.07
CA LEU A 64 6.98 -7.34 13.97
C LEU A 64 7.89 -7.20 15.20
N ASP A 65 8.20 -8.31 15.84
CA ASP A 65 9.06 -8.42 17.03
C ASP A 65 10.58 -8.36 16.71
N GLY A 66 10.94 -8.15 15.44
CA GLY A 66 12.32 -8.16 14.96
C GLY A 66 12.87 -9.55 14.63
N THR A 67 12.10 -10.62 14.88
CA THR A 67 12.54 -12.01 14.62
C THR A 67 11.84 -12.68 13.44
N GLN A 68 10.85 -12.02 12.82
CA GLN A 68 10.03 -12.59 11.76
C GLN A 68 9.97 -11.66 10.54
N TRP A 69 8.89 -10.87 10.36
CA TRP A 69 8.79 -9.91 9.27
C TRP A 69 9.46 -8.59 9.62
N ASP A 70 9.96 -7.87 8.61
CA ASP A 70 10.42 -6.50 8.79
C ASP A 70 9.25 -5.54 8.81
N THR A 71 8.24 -5.78 7.93
CA THR A 71 7.06 -4.92 7.78
C THR A 71 5.94 -5.65 7.04
N VAL A 72 4.85 -4.92 6.77
CA VAL A 72 3.69 -5.41 6.01
C VAL A 72 3.27 -4.43 4.90
N MET A 73 2.42 -4.90 3.97
CA MET A 73 1.59 -4.04 3.15
C MET A 73 0.67 -3.25 4.08
N ASN A 74 0.78 -1.92 4.04
CA ASN A 74 0.16 -1.04 5.03
C ASN A 74 -1.31 -0.76 4.72
N TYR A 75 -2.15 -1.77 4.84
CA TYR A 75 -3.57 -1.68 4.53
C TYR A 75 -4.32 -0.81 5.55
N ASP A 76 -4.21 -1.17 6.83
CA ASP A 76 -5.06 -0.59 7.87
C ASP A 76 -4.53 0.76 8.39
N ALA A 77 -3.21 0.98 8.39
CA ALA A 77 -2.62 2.25 8.82
C ALA A 77 -2.31 3.21 7.66
N PHE A 78 -2.70 2.89 6.41
CA PHE A 78 -2.53 3.80 5.27
C PHE A 78 -3.61 3.65 4.19
N MET A 79 -3.63 2.52 3.43
CA MET A 79 -4.44 2.39 2.22
C MET A 79 -5.93 2.61 2.49
N GLU A 80 -6.49 1.92 3.46
CA GLU A 80 -7.92 1.97 3.78
C GLU A 80 -8.34 3.34 4.30
N PRO A 81 -7.65 3.94 5.31
CA PRO A 81 -7.97 5.30 5.77
C PRO A 81 -7.88 6.36 4.67
N ILE A 82 -6.85 6.34 3.85
CA ILE A 82 -6.71 7.27 2.71
C ILE A 82 -7.87 7.09 1.73
N SER A 83 -8.26 5.85 1.44
CA SER A 83 -9.35 5.56 0.53
C SER A 83 -10.65 6.19 0.98
N TRP A 84 -11.16 5.81 2.15
CA TRP A 84 -12.47 6.32 2.58
C TRP A 84 -12.43 7.80 2.99
N PHE A 85 -11.32 8.32 3.51
CA PHE A 85 -11.20 9.72 3.87
C PHE A 85 -11.32 10.64 2.65
N LEU A 86 -10.59 10.35 1.58
CA LEU A 86 -10.56 11.19 0.39
C LEU A 86 -11.73 10.89 -0.57
N THR A 87 -12.16 9.64 -0.66
CA THR A 87 -13.13 9.22 -1.67
C THR A 87 -14.50 8.82 -1.11
N GLY A 88 -14.60 8.52 0.18
CA GLY A 88 -15.81 7.91 0.75
C GLY A 88 -16.07 6.48 0.23
N MET A 89 -15.04 5.81 -0.29
CA MET A 89 -15.13 4.44 -0.79
C MET A 89 -14.18 3.53 -0.02
N GLU A 90 -14.60 2.31 0.28
CA GLU A 90 -13.68 1.29 0.75
C GLU A 90 -12.79 0.79 -0.41
N LYS A 91 -11.72 0.08 -0.11
CA LYS A 91 -10.64 -0.26 -1.05
C LYS A 91 -11.03 -1.10 -2.28
N HIS A 92 -12.14 -1.84 -2.23
CA HIS A 92 -12.60 -2.66 -3.37
C HIS A 92 -13.64 -1.96 -4.26
N SER A 93 -14.17 -0.80 -3.85
CA SER A 93 -15.36 -0.15 -4.43
C SER A 93 -16.65 -0.94 -4.24
N ASP A 94 -16.73 -1.79 -3.22
CA ASP A 94 -17.92 -2.59 -2.91
C ASP A 94 -18.91 -1.84 -2.02
N ALA A 95 -18.43 -0.86 -1.25
CA ALA A 95 -19.25 -0.09 -0.33
C ALA A 95 -18.85 1.38 -0.29
N ARG A 96 -19.85 2.24 -0.06
CA ARG A 96 -19.62 3.64 0.29
C ARG A 96 -19.45 3.79 1.79
N ARG A 97 -18.49 4.62 2.17
CA ARG A 97 -18.24 5.06 3.54
C ARG A 97 -18.38 6.57 3.63
N SER A 98 -19.58 7.04 3.23
CA SER A 98 -19.90 8.48 3.24
C SER A 98 -19.80 9.10 4.64
N ASP A 99 -19.97 8.29 5.69
CA ASP A 99 -19.79 8.63 7.09
C ASP A 99 -18.33 8.98 7.45
N LEU A 100 -17.37 8.48 6.68
CA LEU A 100 -15.93 8.66 6.90
C LEU A 100 -15.29 9.69 5.96
N ARG A 101 -15.98 10.06 4.88
CA ARG A 101 -15.45 11.02 3.91
C ARG A 101 -15.26 12.38 4.56
N GLY A 102 -14.02 12.90 4.56
CA GLY A 102 -13.68 14.17 5.19
C GLY A 102 -13.77 14.17 6.73
N ASN A 103 -13.99 13.00 7.34
CA ASN A 103 -14.05 12.86 8.80
C ASN A 103 -12.60 12.77 9.36
N ALA A 104 -12.04 13.92 9.72
CA ALA A 104 -10.67 14.02 10.19
C ALA A 104 -10.45 13.28 11.52
N ALA A 105 -11.43 13.28 12.42
CA ALA A 105 -11.32 12.57 13.70
C ALA A 105 -11.23 11.06 13.49
N ALA A 106 -12.08 10.49 12.62
CA ALA A 106 -12.01 9.08 12.27
C ALA A 106 -10.69 8.73 11.55
N PHE A 107 -10.24 9.60 10.64
CA PHE A 107 -9.01 9.39 9.89
C PHE A 107 -7.79 9.34 10.81
N PHE A 108 -7.56 10.36 11.62
CA PHE A 108 -6.41 10.39 12.53
C PHE A 108 -6.52 9.34 13.63
N GLY A 109 -7.73 9.05 14.11
CA GLY A 109 -7.96 7.96 15.06
C GLY A 109 -7.53 6.62 14.50
N SER A 110 -7.94 6.29 13.28
CA SER A 110 -7.56 5.05 12.59
C SER A 110 -6.05 4.97 12.33
N MET A 111 -5.46 6.06 11.78
CA MET A 111 -4.02 6.12 11.50
C MET A 111 -3.17 5.95 12.77
N THR A 112 -3.61 6.53 13.89
CA THR A 112 -2.92 6.42 15.18
C THR A 112 -3.05 5.02 15.77
N ASP A 113 -4.27 4.47 15.79
CA ASP A 113 -4.55 3.15 16.39
C ASP A 113 -3.78 2.03 15.67
N TYR A 114 -3.88 1.99 14.34
CA TYR A 114 -3.17 0.99 13.56
C TYR A 114 -1.67 1.26 13.48
N GLY A 115 -1.26 2.53 13.38
CA GLY A 115 0.16 2.92 13.39
C GLY A 115 0.88 2.53 14.67
N ALA A 116 0.19 2.57 15.81
CA ALA A 116 0.76 2.18 17.11
C ALA A 116 1.10 0.67 17.22
N ARG A 117 0.64 -0.15 16.28
CA ARG A 117 0.93 -1.59 16.21
C ARG A 117 2.26 -1.91 15.53
N PHE A 118 2.90 -0.92 14.92
CA PHE A 118 4.21 -1.05 14.31
C PHE A 118 5.32 -0.67 15.29
N THR A 119 6.44 -1.38 15.22
CA THR A 119 7.69 -0.83 15.74
C THR A 119 8.16 0.31 14.83
N THR A 120 8.95 1.25 15.35
CA THR A 120 9.47 2.36 14.53
C THR A 120 10.19 1.88 13.26
N PRO A 121 11.13 0.91 13.32
CA PRO A 121 11.75 0.39 12.11
C PRO A 121 10.76 -0.19 11.10
N SER A 122 9.74 -0.92 11.57
CA SER A 122 8.72 -1.51 10.71
C SER A 122 7.82 -0.45 10.07
N ALA A 123 7.48 0.60 10.80
CA ALA A 123 6.67 1.71 10.29
C ALA A 123 7.37 2.49 9.18
N LEU A 124 8.67 2.74 9.33
CA LEU A 124 9.47 3.50 8.35
C LEU A 124 9.59 2.80 6.99
N VAL A 125 9.43 1.48 6.94
CA VAL A 125 9.49 0.68 5.72
C VAL A 125 8.16 0.03 5.36
N ALA A 126 7.05 0.39 6.05
CA ALA A 126 5.72 -0.10 5.75
C ALA A 126 5.31 0.30 4.33
N MET A 127 4.75 -0.66 3.57
CA MET A 127 4.41 -0.47 2.16
C MET A 127 3.16 0.39 2.01
N ASN A 128 3.34 1.69 1.80
CA ASN A 128 2.25 2.66 1.59
C ASN A 128 1.84 2.70 0.13
N GLU A 129 0.74 2.05 -0.21
CA GLU A 129 0.21 1.99 -1.57
C GLU A 129 -1.21 2.58 -1.64
N LEU A 130 -1.58 3.12 -2.79
CA LEU A 130 -2.94 3.62 -3.07
C LEU A 130 -3.77 2.56 -3.78
N SER A 131 -3.13 1.76 -4.63
CA SER A 131 -3.71 0.65 -5.38
C SER A 131 -2.77 -0.55 -5.35
N ASN A 132 -3.31 -1.73 -5.59
CA ASN A 132 -2.55 -2.95 -5.85
C ASN A 132 -3.31 -3.91 -6.78
N HIS A 133 -2.80 -5.13 -6.91
CA HIS A 133 -3.33 -6.13 -7.82
C HIS A 133 -4.65 -6.79 -7.36
N ASP A 134 -5.12 -6.54 -6.14
CA ASP A 134 -6.38 -7.09 -5.58
C ASP A 134 -7.49 -6.03 -5.50
N HIS A 135 -7.12 -4.79 -5.18
CA HIS A 135 -8.08 -3.73 -4.92
C HIS A 135 -8.43 -2.92 -6.18
N SER A 136 -9.54 -2.19 -6.14
CA SER A 136 -9.82 -1.23 -7.21
C SER A 136 -8.75 -0.14 -7.25
N ARG A 137 -8.47 0.41 -8.45
CA ARG A 137 -7.56 1.53 -8.59
C ARG A 137 -8.03 2.73 -7.79
N PHE A 138 -7.13 3.43 -7.11
CA PHE A 138 -7.50 4.61 -6.31
C PHE A 138 -8.21 5.67 -7.17
N LEU A 139 -7.71 5.90 -8.38
CA LEU A 139 -8.35 6.86 -9.29
C LEU A 139 -9.81 6.46 -9.59
N THR A 140 -10.13 5.18 -9.75
CA THR A 140 -11.50 4.69 -9.92
C THR A 140 -12.36 5.02 -8.70
N ARG A 141 -11.85 4.82 -7.48
CA ARG A 141 -12.59 5.13 -6.25
C ARG A 141 -13.01 6.59 -6.14
N THR A 142 -12.29 7.51 -6.80
CA THR A 142 -12.65 8.94 -6.82
C THR A 142 -13.95 9.24 -7.56
N ASN A 143 -14.50 8.30 -8.32
CA ASN A 143 -15.80 8.44 -8.99
C ASN A 143 -17.01 8.18 -8.07
N HIS A 144 -16.75 7.68 -6.85
CA HIS A 144 -17.77 7.36 -5.84
C HIS A 144 -18.80 6.30 -6.27
N VAL A 145 -18.50 5.46 -7.25
CA VAL A 145 -19.39 4.42 -7.75
C VAL A 145 -19.08 3.10 -7.06
N VAL A 146 -20.10 2.46 -6.50
CA VAL A 146 -20.03 1.05 -6.10
C VAL A 146 -20.10 0.21 -7.36
N GLY A 147 -19.05 -0.60 -7.62
CA GLY A 147 -18.96 -1.31 -8.89
C GLY A 147 -17.96 -2.43 -8.92
N ARG A 148 -18.27 -3.36 -9.80
CA ARG A 148 -17.40 -4.46 -10.22
C ARG A 148 -17.58 -4.69 -11.71
N THR A 149 -16.57 -5.23 -12.39
CA THR A 149 -16.64 -5.54 -13.83
C THR A 149 -17.88 -6.35 -14.19
N ALA A 150 -18.28 -7.31 -13.35
CA ALA A 150 -19.38 -8.22 -13.63
C ALA A 150 -20.76 -7.55 -13.75
N PHE A 151 -20.98 -6.42 -13.06
CA PHE A 151 -22.32 -5.78 -13.06
C PHE A 151 -22.31 -4.31 -13.49
N THR A 152 -21.18 -3.60 -13.44
CA THR A 152 -21.08 -2.22 -13.93
C THR A 152 -20.35 -2.10 -15.27
N GLY A 153 -19.63 -3.15 -15.66
CA GLY A 153 -18.77 -3.16 -16.82
C GLY A 153 -17.43 -2.43 -16.58
N PRO A 154 -16.39 -2.79 -17.34
CA PRO A 154 -15.02 -2.25 -17.10
C PRO A 154 -14.90 -0.75 -17.46
N GLN A 155 -15.73 -0.25 -18.39
CA GLN A 155 -15.70 1.16 -18.82
C GLN A 155 -16.14 2.12 -17.71
N ALA A 156 -17.09 1.69 -16.87
CA ALA A 156 -17.61 2.51 -15.78
C ALA A 156 -16.52 2.92 -14.77
N ALA A 157 -15.44 2.15 -14.66
CA ALA A 157 -14.30 2.49 -13.83
C ALA A 157 -13.59 3.80 -14.24
N ASN A 158 -13.76 4.24 -15.49
CA ASN A 158 -13.05 5.40 -16.04
C ASN A 158 -13.87 6.70 -15.97
N TYR A 159 -15.19 6.61 -15.72
CA TYR A 159 -16.05 7.79 -15.80
C TYR A 159 -16.16 8.49 -14.44
N GLY A 160 -16.16 9.82 -14.47
CA GLY A 160 -16.37 10.65 -13.29
C GLY A 160 -15.21 10.64 -12.30
N VAL A 161 -14.03 10.17 -12.70
CA VAL A 161 -12.82 10.18 -11.86
C VAL A 161 -12.31 11.59 -11.61
N ASN A 162 -11.65 11.80 -10.47
CA ASN A 162 -11.17 13.10 -10.02
C ASN A 162 -9.64 13.09 -9.82
N LEU A 163 -8.92 13.67 -10.79
CA LEU A 163 -7.45 13.78 -10.74
C LEU A 163 -6.96 14.70 -9.60
N ALA A 164 -7.76 15.66 -9.14
CA ALA A 164 -7.35 16.50 -8.02
C ALA A 164 -7.31 15.68 -6.71
N VAL A 165 -8.30 14.80 -6.50
CA VAL A 165 -8.29 13.87 -5.36
C VAL A 165 -7.15 12.85 -5.48
N MET A 166 -6.86 12.36 -6.69
CA MET A 166 -5.68 11.50 -6.92
C MET A 166 -4.38 12.21 -6.52
N ARG A 167 -4.19 13.48 -6.90
CA ARG A 167 -3.00 14.26 -6.50
C ARG A 167 -2.91 14.47 -4.99
N GLN A 168 -4.03 14.68 -4.30
CA GLN A 168 -4.04 14.75 -2.83
C GLN A 168 -3.57 13.42 -2.20
N ALA A 169 -4.04 12.29 -2.72
CA ALA A 169 -3.61 10.98 -2.24
C ALA A 169 -2.12 10.73 -2.48
N VAL A 170 -1.60 11.08 -3.66
CA VAL A 170 -0.17 10.98 -3.99
C VAL A 170 0.68 11.88 -3.09
N LEU A 171 0.23 13.11 -2.80
CA LEU A 171 0.91 13.99 -1.85
C LEU A 171 1.01 13.31 -0.49
N MET A 172 -0.10 12.78 0.03
CA MET A 172 -0.09 12.06 1.31
C MET A 172 0.82 10.83 1.26
N GLN A 173 0.76 10.04 0.18
CA GLN A 173 1.60 8.85 -0.01
C GLN A 173 3.09 9.18 0.07
N MET A 174 3.52 10.27 -0.57
CA MET A 174 4.93 10.68 -0.64
C MET A 174 5.44 11.41 0.60
N THR A 175 4.55 11.82 1.51
CA THR A 175 4.91 12.57 2.72
C THR A 175 4.52 11.89 4.03
N TRP A 176 3.86 10.73 3.98
CA TRP A 176 3.50 9.95 5.15
C TRP A 176 4.64 9.03 5.59
N VAL A 177 4.65 8.66 6.87
CA VAL A 177 5.60 7.67 7.41
C VAL A 177 5.40 6.32 6.71
N GLY A 178 6.48 5.75 6.18
CA GLY A 178 6.48 4.48 5.44
C GLY A 178 7.13 4.61 4.07
N ALA A 179 7.18 3.52 3.33
CA ALA A 179 7.76 3.43 1.99
C ALA A 179 6.71 3.67 0.91
N PRO A 180 6.70 4.82 0.20
CA PRO A 180 5.78 5.05 -0.90
C PRO A 180 5.93 3.99 -1.99
N THR A 181 4.84 3.29 -2.31
CA THR A 181 4.84 2.22 -3.29
C THR A 181 3.80 2.49 -4.37
N ILE A 182 4.26 2.66 -5.61
CA ILE A 182 3.40 2.94 -6.75
C ILE A 182 3.02 1.62 -7.43
N TYR A 183 1.71 1.33 -7.49
CA TYR A 183 1.23 0.27 -8.36
C TYR A 183 1.25 0.78 -9.80
N TYR A 184 1.89 0.03 -10.70
CA TYR A 184 2.10 0.46 -12.09
C TYR A 184 0.84 1.04 -12.72
N GLY A 185 0.96 2.15 -13.42
CA GLY A 185 -0.14 2.82 -14.10
C GLY A 185 -0.94 3.80 -13.25
N ASP A 186 -0.82 3.80 -11.91
CA ASP A 186 -1.43 4.84 -11.07
C ASP A 186 -0.89 6.22 -11.46
N GLU A 187 0.42 6.31 -11.76
CA GLU A 187 1.07 7.51 -12.23
C GLU A 187 0.63 7.94 -13.64
N ALA A 188 0.12 7.00 -14.43
CA ALA A 188 -0.33 7.21 -15.80
C ALA A 188 -1.85 7.38 -15.94
N GLY A 189 -2.59 7.37 -14.83
CA GLY A 189 -4.04 7.55 -14.82
C GLY A 189 -4.84 6.29 -15.14
N VAL A 190 -4.28 5.11 -14.92
CA VAL A 190 -4.99 3.84 -15.14
C VAL A 190 -6.10 3.67 -14.11
N CYS A 191 -7.30 3.38 -14.60
CA CYS A 191 -8.47 3.01 -13.83
C CYS A 191 -8.71 1.51 -13.88
N GLY A 192 -9.52 0.98 -12.94
CA GLY A 192 -9.95 -0.42 -12.93
C GLY A 192 -10.67 -0.75 -11.64
N TRP A 193 -11.68 -1.63 -11.75
CA TRP A 193 -12.30 -2.27 -10.59
C TRP A 193 -11.31 -3.25 -9.96
N THR A 194 -11.72 -4.02 -8.98
CA THR A 194 -10.87 -5.06 -8.36
C THR A 194 -10.40 -6.09 -9.37
N ASP A 195 -9.48 -6.95 -8.96
CA ASP A 195 -8.99 -8.07 -9.77
C ASP A 195 -10.12 -8.78 -10.55
N PRO A 196 -9.95 -9.04 -11.85
CA PRO A 196 -8.75 -8.82 -12.68
C PRO A 196 -8.68 -7.45 -13.38
N ASP A 197 -9.69 -6.58 -13.26
CA ASP A 197 -9.82 -5.34 -14.05
C ASP A 197 -8.76 -4.28 -13.65
N ASN A 198 -8.27 -4.28 -12.42
CA ASN A 198 -7.19 -3.40 -11.98
C ASN A 198 -5.83 -3.73 -12.64
N ARG A 199 -5.68 -4.90 -13.27
CA ARG A 199 -4.46 -5.36 -13.95
C ARG A 199 -4.46 -5.03 -15.45
N ARG A 200 -5.08 -3.92 -15.84
CA ARG A 200 -5.07 -3.44 -17.22
C ARG A 200 -3.65 -3.16 -17.70
N SER A 201 -3.43 -3.30 -19.02
CA SER A 201 -2.14 -2.97 -19.63
C SER A 201 -1.77 -1.52 -19.38
N TYR A 202 -0.47 -1.25 -19.24
CA TYR A 202 0.04 0.11 -19.17
C TYR A 202 -0.32 0.86 -20.46
N PRO A 203 -0.80 2.11 -20.40
CA PRO A 203 -1.36 2.84 -21.53
C PRO A 203 -0.28 3.49 -22.40
N TRP A 204 0.67 2.72 -22.93
CA TRP A 204 1.78 3.21 -23.74
C TRP A 204 1.34 4.16 -24.85
N GLY A 205 1.88 5.38 -24.85
CA GLY A 205 1.55 6.45 -25.80
C GLY A 205 0.21 7.15 -25.54
N LYS A 206 -0.46 6.85 -24.41
CA LYS A 206 -1.73 7.47 -23.96
C LYS A 206 -1.70 7.81 -22.47
N GLU A 207 -0.52 7.92 -21.89
CA GLU A 207 -0.30 8.22 -20.50
C GLU A 207 -0.80 9.62 -20.13
N ASP A 208 -1.31 9.80 -18.92
CA ASP A 208 -1.53 11.13 -18.35
C ASP A 208 -0.18 11.77 -17.98
N HIS A 209 0.40 12.52 -18.90
CA HIS A 209 1.71 13.15 -18.71
C HIS A 209 1.71 14.21 -17.60
N GLU A 210 0.57 14.84 -17.28
CA GLU A 210 0.45 15.79 -16.17
C GLU A 210 0.56 15.05 -14.83
N LEU A 211 -0.13 13.91 -14.72
CA LEU A 211 -0.08 13.08 -13.53
C LEU A 211 1.32 12.46 -13.33
N ILE A 212 1.98 12.03 -14.42
CA ILE A 212 3.37 11.55 -14.38
C ILE A 212 4.31 12.66 -13.86
N ARG A 213 4.17 13.89 -14.39
CA ARG A 213 5.00 15.01 -13.92
C ARG A 213 4.77 15.28 -12.42
N PHE A 214 3.54 15.21 -11.97
CA PHE A 214 3.21 15.38 -10.56
C PHE A 214 3.86 14.30 -9.68
N HIS A 215 3.76 13.02 -10.07
CA HIS A 215 4.43 11.93 -9.35
C HIS A 215 5.95 12.13 -9.31
N LYS A 216 6.58 12.48 -10.44
CA LYS A 216 8.03 12.75 -10.48
C LYS A 216 8.44 13.87 -9.52
N GLU A 217 7.66 14.95 -9.46
CA GLU A 217 7.93 16.07 -8.54
C GLU A 217 7.78 15.63 -7.08
N MET A 218 6.73 14.89 -6.75
CA MET A 218 6.52 14.40 -5.39
C MET A 218 7.59 13.40 -4.96
N ILE A 219 8.02 12.50 -5.87
CA ILE A 219 9.15 11.60 -5.63
C ILE A 219 10.45 12.37 -5.40
N ARG A 220 10.69 13.43 -6.19
CA ARG A 220 11.86 14.30 -6.03
C ARG A 220 11.85 14.94 -4.64
N ILE A 221 10.72 15.53 -4.22
CA ILE A 221 10.56 16.11 -2.88
C ILE A 221 10.81 15.07 -1.80
N HIS A 222 10.22 13.88 -1.90
CA HIS A 222 10.45 12.79 -0.94
C HIS A 222 11.94 12.44 -0.80
N LYS A 223 12.68 12.38 -1.92
CA LYS A 223 14.12 12.06 -1.93
C LYS A 223 15.02 13.21 -1.48
N ASP A 224 14.63 14.45 -1.75
CA ASP A 224 15.44 15.62 -1.42
C ASP A 224 15.37 15.98 0.08
N TYR A 225 14.33 15.51 0.78
CA TYR A 225 14.13 15.79 2.21
C TYR A 225 14.12 14.52 3.05
N GLU A 226 15.24 14.23 3.71
CA GLU A 226 15.43 13.04 4.54
C GLU A 226 14.34 12.84 5.60
N VAL A 227 13.71 13.91 6.06
CA VAL A 227 12.62 13.86 7.04
C VAL A 227 11.44 12.98 6.62
N PHE A 228 11.19 12.81 5.32
CA PHE A 228 10.12 11.92 4.84
C PHE A 228 10.48 10.44 4.93
N SER A 229 11.76 10.10 5.03
CA SER A 229 12.24 8.72 5.18
C SER A 229 12.57 8.33 6.63
N THR A 230 12.97 9.30 7.47
CA THR A 230 13.48 9.02 8.82
C THR A 230 12.77 9.79 9.92
N GLY A 231 11.92 10.76 9.55
CA GLY A 231 11.22 11.63 10.49
C GLY A 231 10.00 11.01 11.14
N SER A 232 9.41 11.75 12.04
CA SER A 232 8.14 11.42 12.70
C SER A 232 7.01 12.33 12.24
N LEU A 233 5.78 11.86 12.39
CA LEU A 233 4.57 12.60 12.05
C LEU A 233 3.95 13.20 13.31
N LEU A 234 3.62 14.50 13.27
CA LEU A 234 2.88 15.18 14.32
C LEU A 234 1.60 15.79 13.75
N TYR A 235 0.46 15.44 14.33
CA TYR A 235 -0.83 16.04 13.99
C TYR A 235 -0.97 17.39 14.70
N LEU A 236 -1.03 18.47 13.92
CA LEU A 236 -1.13 19.82 14.47
C LEU A 236 -2.57 20.32 14.59
N HIS A 237 -3.43 19.90 13.64
CA HIS A 237 -4.80 20.36 13.54
C HIS A 237 -5.65 19.37 12.73
N ALA A 238 -6.90 19.17 13.15
CA ALA A 238 -7.89 18.37 12.45
C ALA A 238 -9.29 18.91 12.71
N GLU A 239 -10.00 19.26 11.65
CA GLU A 239 -11.42 19.63 11.70
C GLU A 239 -12.20 18.79 10.69
N ASN A 240 -13.42 18.42 11.07
CA ASN A 240 -14.33 17.74 10.15
C ASN A 240 -14.92 18.75 9.17
N ASN A 241 -15.02 18.35 7.91
CA ASN A 241 -15.72 19.10 6.86
C ASN A 241 -17.20 18.76 6.81
#